data_31c53063007c1a54855e733c11066490
#
_entry.id   31c53063007c1a54855e733c11066490
#
_cell.length_a   1.000
_cell.length_b   1.000
_cell.length_c   1.000
_cell.angle_alpha   90.00
_cell.angle_beta   90.00
_cell.angle_gamma   90.00
#
_symmetry.space_group_name_H-M   'P 1'
#
loop_
_entity.id
_entity.type
_entity.pdbx_description
1 polymer ?
#
loop_
_entity_poly.entity_id
_entity_poly.type
_entity_poly.pdbx_seq_one_letter_code
_entity_poly.pdbx_strand_id
1 'polypeptide(L)' 'MEIVFYDVRSRQKVSVPQEHIKKTMYKRTTKDGGTQIRYGLKASYNGATLTKFVSQKDWESLNLPIEEPKEK' A
#
# COMPACT_ATOMS: atom_id res chain seq x y z
N MET A 1 14.52 -3.92 -7.77
CA MET A 1 13.89 -4.65 -6.69
C MET A 1 12.38 -4.63 -6.88
N GLU A 2 11.75 -5.77 -6.80
CA GLU A 2 10.32 -5.88 -7.07
C GLU A 2 9.59 -6.36 -5.82
N ILE A 3 8.33 -5.95 -5.72
CA ILE A 3 7.48 -6.37 -4.61
C ILE A 3 6.33 -7.18 -5.17
N VAL A 4 6.06 -8.31 -4.53
CA VAL A 4 5.01 -9.20 -4.99
C VAL A 4 3.67 -8.77 -4.37
N PHE A 5 2.70 -8.53 -5.24
CA PHE A 5 1.33 -8.24 -4.85
C PHE A 5 0.44 -9.40 -5.24
N TYR A 6 -0.66 -9.54 -4.53
CA TYR A 6 -1.64 -10.56 -4.88
C TYR A 6 -2.81 -9.91 -5.60
N ASP A 7 -3.04 -10.36 -6.83
CA ASP A 7 -4.16 -9.88 -7.63
C ASP A 7 -5.35 -10.80 -7.40
N VAL A 8 -6.34 -10.29 -6.68
CA VAL A 8 -7.52 -11.09 -6.35
C VAL A 8 -8.40 -11.38 -7.56
N ARG A 9 -8.30 -10.56 -8.60
CA ARG A 9 -9.10 -10.76 -9.80
C ARG A 9 -8.64 -11.99 -10.58
N SER A 10 -7.34 -12.09 -10.80
CA SER A 10 -6.77 -13.22 -11.53
C SER A 10 -6.28 -14.31 -10.61
N ARG A 11 -6.32 -14.09 -9.30
CA ARG A 11 -5.86 -15.02 -8.28
C ARG A 11 -4.40 -15.43 -8.50
N GLN A 12 -3.60 -14.46 -8.84
CA GLN A 12 -2.19 -14.68 -9.13
C GLN A 12 -1.33 -13.69 -8.37
N LYS A 13 -0.11 -14.11 -8.09
CA LYS A 13 0.88 -13.21 -7.53
C LYS A 13 1.54 -12.44 -8.65
N VAL A 14 1.68 -11.14 -8.48
CA VAL A 14 2.23 -10.27 -9.49
C VAL A 14 3.42 -9.53 -8.90
N SER A 15 4.54 -9.58 -9.61
CA SER A 15 5.72 -8.80 -9.24
C SER A 15 5.64 -7.42 -9.89
N VAL A 16 5.71 -6.38 -9.06
CA VAL A 16 5.62 -5.02 -9.56
C VAL A 16 6.92 -4.28 -9.23
N PRO A 17 7.53 -3.62 -10.21
CA PRO A 17 8.73 -2.84 -9.94
C PRO A 17 8.44 -1.64 -9.05
N GLN A 18 9.43 -1.24 -8.27
CA GLN A 18 9.26 -0.18 -7.29
C GLN A 18 8.80 1.14 -7.90
N GLU A 19 9.17 1.39 -9.13
CA GLU A 19 8.81 2.65 -9.79
C GLU A 19 7.31 2.80 -10.02
N HIS A 20 6.56 1.70 -9.91
CA HIS A 20 5.11 1.71 -10.03
C HIS A 20 4.41 1.55 -8.69
N ILE A 21 5.16 1.60 -7.61
CA ILE A 21 4.63 1.38 -6.28
C ILE A 21 4.76 2.67 -5.47
N LYS A 22 3.73 2.98 -4.70
CA LYS A 22 3.74 4.12 -3.80
C LYS A 22 3.32 3.67 -2.41
N LYS A 23 3.88 4.32 -1.40
CA LYS A 23 3.47 4.08 -0.02
C LYS A 23 2.18 4.84 0.26
N THR A 24 1.26 4.19 0.92
CA THR A 24 0.03 4.84 1.36
C THR A 24 -0.12 4.65 2.86
N MET A 25 -0.82 5.58 3.47
CA MET A 25 -1.07 5.51 4.90
C MET A 25 -2.52 5.91 5.13
N TYR A 26 -3.23 5.07 5.87
CA TYR A 26 -4.63 5.32 6.16
C TYR A 26 -4.80 5.58 7.65
N LYS A 27 -5.38 6.70 7.99
CA LYS A 27 -5.71 7.04 9.37
C LYS A 27 -7.20 6.83 9.60
N ARG A 28 -7.51 6.14 10.66
CA ARG A 28 -8.90 5.90 11.01
C ARG A 28 -9.10 6.12 12.50
N THR A 29 -10.13 6.87 12.84
CA THR A 29 -10.50 7.09 14.23
C THR A 29 -11.43 5.97 14.68
N THR A 30 -11.09 5.33 15.79
CA THR A 30 -11.93 4.27 16.34
C THR A 30 -13.00 4.86 17.26
N LYS A 31 -14.00 4.06 17.56
CA LYS A 31 -15.09 4.49 18.43
C LYS A 31 -14.63 4.77 19.85
N ASP A 32 -13.54 4.17 20.25
CA ASP A 32 -13.00 4.36 21.60
C ASP A 32 -12.19 5.64 21.72
N GLY A 33 -12.15 6.45 20.68
CA GLY A 33 -11.38 7.67 20.70
C GLY A 33 -9.93 7.51 20.36
N GLY A 34 -9.53 6.30 19.96
CA GLY A 34 -8.16 6.04 19.54
C GLY A 34 -7.98 6.30 18.05
N THR A 35 -6.73 6.35 17.65
CA THR A 35 -6.37 6.49 16.24
C THR A 35 -5.69 5.22 15.77
N GLN A 36 -6.17 4.68 14.67
CA GLN A 36 -5.57 3.50 14.07
C GLN A 36 -4.95 3.89 12.75
N ILE A 37 -3.69 3.52 12.57
CA ILE A 37 -2.96 3.82 11.35
C ILE A 37 -2.64 2.50 10.65
N ARG A 38 -2.96 2.44 9.37
CA ARG A 38 -2.63 1.28 8.55
C ARG A 38 -1.64 1.70 7.48
N TYR A 39 -0.61 0.92 7.35
CA TYR A 39 0.43 1.16 6.36
C TYR A 39 0.21 0.22 5.19
N GLY A 40 0.21 0.79 4.00
CA GLY A 40 -0.02 0.00 2.81
C GLY A 40 0.84 0.44 1.65
N LEU A 41 0.85 -0.39 0.64
CA LEU A 41 1.52 -0.10 -0.62
C LEU A 41 0.48 -0.16 -1.72
N LYS A 42 0.60 0.76 -2.66
CA LYS A 42 -0.32 0.85 -3.78
C LYS A 42 0.47 0.74 -5.06
N ALA A 43 0.05 -0.13 -5.93
CA ALA A 43 0.75 -0.36 -7.18
C ALA A 43 -0.21 -0.29 -8.35
N SER A 44 0.28 0.24 -9.45
CA SER A 44 -0.46 0.24 -10.70
C SER A 44 0.12 -0.82 -11.61
N TYR A 45 -0.72 -1.76 -12.04
CA TYR A 45 -0.27 -2.85 -12.88
C TYR A 45 -1.35 -3.19 -13.88
N ASN A 46 -0.99 -3.14 -15.15
CA ASN A 46 -1.86 -3.56 -16.25
C ASN A 46 -3.25 -2.92 -16.17
N GLY A 47 -3.29 -1.63 -15.85
CA GLY A 47 -4.55 -0.90 -15.74
C GLY A 47 -5.33 -1.12 -14.47
N ALA A 48 -4.81 -1.92 -13.55
CA ALA A 48 -5.45 -2.20 -12.29
C ALA A 48 -4.63 -1.63 -11.13
N THR A 49 -5.29 -1.30 -10.05
CA THR A 49 -4.62 -0.84 -8.83
C THR A 49 -4.59 -1.96 -7.82
N LEU A 50 -3.38 -2.30 -7.39
CA LEU A 50 -3.19 -3.34 -6.40
C LEU A 50 -2.81 -2.70 -5.07
N THR A 51 -3.32 -3.24 -3.98
CA THR A 51 -3.05 -2.72 -2.64
C THR A 51 -2.55 -3.85 -1.76
N LYS A 52 -1.53 -3.57 -0.99
CA LYS A 52 -0.96 -4.52 -0.05
C LYS A 52 -0.72 -3.83 1.28
N PHE A 53 -1.23 -4.41 2.36
CA PHE A 53 -0.98 -3.88 3.69
C PHE A 53 0.27 -4.52 4.26
N VAL A 54 1.11 -3.69 4.85
CA VAL A 54 2.38 -4.12 5.43
C VAL A 54 2.49 -3.55 6.83
N SER A 55 3.45 -4.07 7.59
CA SER A 55 3.70 -3.53 8.93
C SER A 55 4.43 -2.20 8.82
N GLN A 56 4.37 -1.42 9.90
CA GLN A 56 5.07 -0.13 9.95
C GLN A 56 6.56 -0.31 9.66
N LYS A 57 7.15 -1.34 10.22
CA LYS A 57 8.58 -1.58 10.06
C LYS A 57 8.94 -1.83 8.60
N ASP A 58 8.17 -2.66 7.93
CA ASP A 58 8.41 -2.93 6.51
C ASP A 58 8.16 -1.68 5.68
N TRP A 59 7.09 -0.95 6.01
CA TRP A 59 6.72 0.26 5.30
C TRP A 59 7.83 1.31 5.38
N GLU A 60 8.42 1.48 6.55
CA GLU A 60 9.48 2.47 6.74
C GLU A 60 10.80 2.03 6.09
N SER A 61 11.06 0.74 6.02
CA SER A 61 12.30 0.25 5.44
C SER A 61 12.29 0.31 3.91
N LEU A 62 11.11 0.44 3.31
CA LEU A 62 11.02 0.55 1.85
C LEU A 62 11.28 1.98 1.43
N ASN A 63 12.15 2.13 0.45
CA ASN A 63 12.52 3.45 -0.05
C ASN A 63 11.65 3.83 -1.25
N LEU A 64 10.37 4.07 -0.97
CA LEU A 64 9.38 4.37 -1.99
C LEU A 64 8.78 5.75 -1.76
N PRO A 65 8.24 6.38 -2.82
CA PRO A 65 7.55 7.64 -2.65
C PRO A 65 6.27 7.46 -1.85
N ILE A 66 5.94 8.46 -1.06
CA ILE A 66 4.74 8.44 -0.24
C ILE A 66 3.63 9.18 -0.98
N GLU A 67 2.50 8.51 -1.13
CA GLU A 67 1.32 9.14 -1.67
C GLU A 67 0.43 9.54 -0.51
N GLU A 68 0.27 10.85 -0.31
CA GLU A 68 -0.60 11.33 0.73
C GLU A 68 -2.05 11.28 0.26
N PRO A 69 -2.93 10.67 1.04
CA PRO A 69 -4.34 10.70 0.70
C PRO A 69 -4.85 12.12 0.78
N LYS A 70 -5.61 12.51 -0.22
CA LYS A 70 -6.23 13.83 -0.20
C LYS A 70 -7.38 13.80 0.78
N GLU A 71 -7.28 14.63 1.78
CA GLU A 71 -8.39 14.81 2.69
C GLU A 71 -9.38 15.79 2.10
N LYS A 72 -10.62 15.48 2.33
CA LYS A 72 -11.67 16.38 1.92
C LYS A 72 -12.03 17.30 3.05
#